data_ea6add72376c5a31aef1e224ec38a57e
#
_entry.id   ea6add72376c5a31aef1e224ec38a57e
#
_cell.length_a   1.000
_cell.length_b   1.000
_cell.length_c   1.000
_cell.angle_alpha   90.00
_cell.angle_beta   90.00
_cell.angle_gamma   90.00
#
_symmetry.space_group_name_H-M   'P 1'
#
loop_
_entity.id
_entity.type
_entity.pdbx_description
1 polymer ?
#
loop_
_entity_poly.entity_id
_entity_poly.type
_entity_poly.pdbx_seq_one_letter_code
_entity_poly.pdbx_strand_id
1 'polypeptide(L)' 'SDDELLDFAKRNASTTYHLIGTARMGPDTDPTAVVSDRLLVHGMQGLRIVDASVMPSMPSANTYATTLMIAEKAADF' A
#
# COMPACT_ATOMS: atom_id res chain seq x y z
N SER A 1 16.16 -29.07 -7.59
CA SER A 1 16.72 -28.68 -6.28
C SER A 1 16.32 -27.26 -5.91
N ASP A 2 16.51 -26.91 -4.67
CA ASP A 2 16.20 -25.55 -4.21
C ASP A 2 17.07 -24.49 -4.90
N ASP A 3 18.34 -24.84 -5.17
CA ASP A 3 19.25 -23.94 -5.87
C ASP A 3 18.82 -23.70 -7.32
N GLU A 4 18.32 -24.73 -7.99
CA GLU A 4 17.78 -24.59 -9.35
C GLU A 4 16.52 -23.76 -9.37
N LEU A 5 15.62 -23.94 -8.40
CA LEU A 5 14.39 -23.15 -8.28
C LEU A 5 14.70 -21.68 -8.00
N LEU A 6 15.66 -21.42 -7.12
CA LEU A 6 16.08 -20.06 -6.80
C LEU A 6 16.69 -19.37 -8.03
N ASP A 7 17.53 -20.07 -8.78
CA ASP A 7 18.13 -19.53 -10.00
C ASP A 7 17.05 -19.24 -11.07
N PHE A 8 16.09 -20.15 -11.23
CA PHE A 8 14.95 -19.93 -12.13
C PHE A 8 14.17 -18.67 -11.73
N ALA A 9 13.86 -18.53 -10.44
CA ALA A 9 13.15 -17.36 -9.92
C ALA A 9 13.90 -16.07 -10.19
N LYS A 10 15.21 -16.04 -9.94
CA LYS A 10 16.05 -14.86 -10.18
C LYS A 10 16.06 -14.42 -11.64
N ARG A 11 16.00 -15.38 -12.56
CA ARG A 11 16.05 -15.08 -14.00
C ARG A 11 14.70 -14.76 -14.61
N ASN A 12 13.61 -15.25 -14.05
CA ASN A 12 12.28 -15.20 -14.67
C ASN A 12 11.26 -14.39 -13.89
N ALA A 13 11.50 -14.11 -12.61
CA ALA A 13 10.56 -13.35 -11.81
C ALA A 13 10.53 -11.89 -12.22
N SER A 14 9.36 -11.30 -12.16
CA SER A 14 9.13 -9.91 -12.48
C SER A 14 8.02 -9.35 -11.59
N THR A 15 7.82 -8.06 -11.62
CA THR A 15 6.71 -7.42 -10.91
C THR A 15 5.42 -7.50 -11.73
N THR A 16 4.28 -7.59 -11.05
CA THR A 16 2.96 -7.40 -11.67
C THR A 16 2.48 -5.96 -11.54
N TYR A 17 3.34 -5.07 -11.07
CA TYR A 17 3.08 -3.63 -10.94
C TYR A 17 1.94 -3.28 -9.97
N HIS A 18 1.72 -4.12 -8.95
CA HIS A 18 0.72 -3.91 -7.91
C HIS A 18 1.40 -3.54 -6.59
N LEU A 19 2.05 -2.37 -6.58
CA LEU A 19 2.82 -1.90 -5.43
C LEU A 19 1.91 -1.22 -4.40
N ILE A 20 2.25 -1.39 -3.13
CA ILE A 20 1.55 -0.77 -2.01
C ILE A 20 2.53 -0.29 -0.94
N GLY A 21 2.04 0.51 0.02
CA GLY A 21 2.69 0.69 1.33
C GLY A 21 3.70 1.80 1.45
N THR A 22 4.02 2.54 0.40
CA THR A 22 5.01 3.62 0.50
C THR A 22 4.53 4.82 1.33
N ALA A 23 3.21 4.98 1.50
CA ALA A 23 2.61 5.97 2.39
C ALA A 23 1.67 5.26 3.38
N ARG A 24 2.17 4.24 4.03
CA ARG A 24 1.41 3.27 4.80
C ARG A 24 0.56 3.92 5.89
N MET A 25 -0.70 3.47 5.99
CA MET A 25 -1.63 3.85 7.03
C MET A 25 -1.22 3.24 8.38
N GLY A 26 -1.35 4.01 9.43
CA GLY A 26 -1.13 3.56 10.80
C GLY A 26 -1.32 4.68 11.81
N PRO A 27 -1.32 4.34 13.12
CA PRO A 27 -1.48 5.35 14.16
C PRO A 27 -0.26 6.27 14.22
N ASP A 28 -0.44 7.46 14.79
CA ASP A 28 0.64 8.44 14.94
C ASP A 28 1.76 7.98 15.87
N THR A 29 1.51 6.96 16.67
CA THR A 29 2.51 6.31 17.51
C THR A 29 3.44 5.37 16.74
N ASP A 30 3.11 5.04 15.50
CA ASP A 30 3.93 4.20 14.62
C ASP A 30 4.84 5.10 13.77
N PRO A 31 6.19 5.08 14.01
CA PRO A 31 7.09 5.96 13.28
C PRO A 31 7.20 5.63 11.78
N THR A 32 6.72 4.46 11.35
CA THR A 32 6.73 4.08 9.93
C THR A 32 5.44 4.42 9.21
N ALA A 33 4.39 4.84 9.93
CA ALA A 33 3.13 5.24 9.32
C ALA A 33 3.22 6.65 8.77
N VAL A 34 2.66 6.87 7.58
CA VAL A 34 2.67 8.17 6.89
C VAL A 34 1.31 8.86 7.02
N VAL A 35 0.22 8.10 6.99
CA VAL A 35 -1.14 8.65 7.07
C VAL A 35 -1.93 7.97 8.19
N SER A 36 -2.98 8.66 8.67
CA SER A 36 -3.93 8.13 9.63
C SER A 36 -4.96 7.22 8.96
N ASP A 37 -5.86 6.65 9.78
CA ASP A 37 -7.00 5.86 9.27
C ASP A 37 -8.02 6.69 8.48
N ARG A 38 -7.89 8.02 8.50
CA ARG A 38 -8.66 8.95 7.65
C ARG A 38 -7.81 9.51 6.52
N LEU A 39 -6.69 8.88 6.23
CA LEU A 39 -5.77 9.20 5.13
C LEU A 39 -5.10 10.57 5.23
N LEU A 40 -5.15 11.19 6.39
CA LEU A 40 -4.47 12.47 6.65
C LEU A 40 -3.00 12.22 6.92
N VAL A 41 -2.14 13.00 6.27
CA VAL A 41 -0.69 12.91 6.47
C VAL A 41 -0.33 13.34 7.89
N HIS A 42 0.36 12.47 8.63
CA HIS A 42 0.81 12.79 9.99
C HIS A 42 1.75 13.99 9.98
N GLY A 43 1.55 14.91 10.92
CA GLY A 43 2.37 16.11 11.06
C GLY A 43 2.02 17.24 10.11
N MET A 44 1.04 17.08 9.24
CA MET A 44 0.55 18.11 8.33
C MET A 44 -0.95 18.30 8.50
N GLN A 45 -1.46 19.46 8.11
CA GLN A 45 -2.90 19.76 8.18
C GLN A 45 -3.51 19.80 6.78
N GLY A 46 -4.67 19.16 6.62
CA GLY A 46 -5.46 19.27 5.41
C GLY A 46 -4.92 18.54 4.19
N LEU A 47 -3.92 17.66 4.35
CA LEU A 47 -3.34 16.91 3.25
C LEU A 47 -3.67 15.42 3.41
N ARG A 48 -4.25 14.82 2.37
CA ARG A 48 -4.54 13.39 2.31
C ARG A 48 -3.78 12.72 1.18
N ILE A 49 -3.49 11.44 1.38
CA ILE A 49 -3.01 10.56 0.31
C ILE A 49 -4.08 9.49 0.09
N VAL A 50 -4.54 9.34 -1.15
CA VAL A 50 -5.69 8.48 -1.50
C VAL A 50 -5.32 7.64 -2.70
N ASP A 51 -4.51 6.61 -2.48
CA ASP A 51 -4.11 5.65 -3.51
C ASP A 51 -3.60 4.35 -2.85
N ALA A 52 -3.11 3.42 -3.65
CA ALA A 52 -2.64 2.14 -3.16
C ALA A 52 -1.46 2.24 -2.17
N SER A 53 -0.74 3.36 -2.17
CA SER A 53 0.41 3.53 -1.27
C SER A 53 0.03 3.53 0.21
N VAL A 54 -1.24 3.81 0.55
CA VAL A 54 -1.70 3.83 1.94
C VAL A 54 -2.00 2.44 2.50
N MET A 55 -2.06 1.40 1.67
CA MET A 55 -2.38 0.05 2.13
C MET A 55 -1.29 -0.48 3.07
N PRO A 56 -1.65 -0.89 4.31
CA PRO A 56 -0.67 -1.40 5.26
C PRO A 56 -0.23 -2.83 4.97
N SER A 57 -1.05 -3.59 4.22
CA SER A 57 -0.74 -4.96 3.80
C SER A 57 -1.36 -5.24 2.45
N MET A 58 -0.81 -6.21 1.74
CA MET A 58 -1.29 -6.59 0.42
C MET A 58 -2.67 -7.25 0.52
N PRO A 59 -3.68 -6.79 -0.26
CA PRO A 59 -4.96 -7.49 -0.31
C PRO A 59 -4.82 -8.86 -0.99
N SER A 60 -5.81 -9.72 -0.79
CA SER A 60 -5.80 -11.08 -1.32
C SER A 60 -6.15 -11.17 -2.80
N ALA A 61 -6.44 -10.04 -3.43
CA ALA A 61 -6.82 -9.96 -4.84
C ALA A 61 -6.07 -8.79 -5.49
N ASN A 62 -6.40 -8.50 -6.76
CA ASN A 62 -5.84 -7.36 -7.48
C ASN A 62 -6.09 -6.06 -6.71
N THR A 63 -5.11 -5.16 -6.70
CA THR A 63 -5.16 -3.91 -5.91
C THR A 63 -6.18 -2.89 -6.42
N TYR A 64 -6.68 -3.04 -7.65
CA TYR A 64 -7.57 -2.06 -8.27
C TYR A 64 -8.88 -1.88 -7.50
N ALA A 65 -9.56 -2.97 -7.16
CA ALA A 65 -10.83 -2.90 -6.43
C ALA A 65 -10.66 -2.28 -5.05
N THR A 66 -9.58 -2.62 -4.34
CA THR A 66 -9.27 -2.03 -3.03
C THR A 66 -8.95 -0.55 -3.17
N THR A 67 -8.22 -0.15 -4.20
CA THR A 67 -7.92 1.26 -4.47
C THR A 67 -9.19 2.06 -4.74
N LEU A 68 -10.12 1.51 -5.50
CA LEU A 68 -11.43 2.14 -5.73
C LEU A 68 -12.20 2.32 -4.42
N MET A 69 -12.20 1.30 -3.56
CA MET A 69 -12.86 1.38 -2.25
C MET A 69 -12.25 2.48 -1.38
N ILE A 70 -10.92 2.58 -1.36
CA ILE A 70 -10.22 3.64 -0.62
C ILE A 70 -10.64 5.01 -1.14
N ALA A 71 -10.70 5.19 -2.45
CA ALA A 71 -11.09 6.46 -3.07
C ALA A 71 -12.54 6.82 -2.75
N GLU A 72 -13.45 5.86 -2.85
CA GLU A 72 -14.86 6.05 -2.50
C GLU A 72 -15.03 6.45 -1.04
N LYS A 73 -14.32 5.77 -0.15
CA LYS A 73 -14.37 6.08 1.29
C LYS A 73 -13.80 7.46 1.58
N ALA A 74 -12.69 7.81 0.95
CA ALA A 74 -12.05 9.11 1.15
C ALA A 74 -12.93 10.28 0.69
N ALA A 75 -13.75 10.08 -0.32
CA ALA A 75 -14.67 11.11 -0.80
C ALA A 75 -15.70 11.53 0.27
N ASP A 76 -15.94 10.68 1.27
CA ASP A 76 -16.87 10.96 2.37
C ASP A 76 -16.20 11.62 3.58
N PHE A 77 -14.89 11.76 3.59
CA PHE A 77 -14.17 12.37 4.73
C PHE A 77 -14.25 13.88 4.76
#